data_c8dd113caa574a014ec3d66fbe4e6e62
#
_entry.id   c8dd113caa574a014ec3d66fbe4e6e62
#
_cell.length_a   1.000
_cell.length_b   1.000
_cell.length_c   1.000
_cell.angle_alpha   90.00
_cell.angle_beta   90.00
_cell.angle_gamma   90.00
#
_symmetry.space_group_name_H-M   'P 1'
#
loop_
_entity.id
_entity.type
_entity.pdbx_description
1 polymer ?
#
loop_
_entity_poly.entity_id
_entity_poly.type
_entity_poly.pdbx_seq_one_letter_code
_entity_poly.pdbx_strand_id
1 'polypeptide(L)'
;MEYRILGRTGLKVGAIALGCEGFADKTAEEVRADFDFAIRNGINFLDLYASNPELRSNIGAALAGRREKFVIQGHLCSVWEGGQYLRTRDPEKSLAAFEDLLARLGTDYVEIGMIHYVDAEADLREVLDGPIMRLAQRLRSEGRIRHIGLSSHNPVVAHMAARTGLIDVLMFSVNPCYDLLPPSDDVDTLWADESYARELHNIDPERQRLYEFCEREGIVIDVMKAYGGGDLLSDANSPFGRPMTPVQCLEYALTRPGVAAVMAGCRSRAEIEAALAWCSATAAERDYTGALAGLDKFSWEGHCMYCGHCAPCSVGIDIAGVNKYYNLTLAQHEIPETVREHYRLLPHHASECIACGRCERNCPFGVDIIGHMRLAAAKFGY
;
A
#
# COMPACT_ATOMS: atom_id res chain seq x y z
N MET A 1 4.47 12.86 11.99
CA MET A 1 3.60 11.99 11.17
C MET A 1 3.05 12.80 10.00
N GLU A 2 3.20 12.31 8.78
CA GLU A 2 2.51 12.81 7.61
C GLU A 2 1.12 12.15 7.55
N TYR A 3 0.08 12.94 7.32
CA TYR A 3 -1.28 12.42 7.22
C TYR A 3 -1.80 12.54 5.79
N ARG A 4 -2.44 11.48 5.32
CA ARG A 4 -3.04 11.38 3.99
C ARG A 4 -4.54 11.06 4.09
N ILE A 5 -5.28 11.38 3.05
CA ILE A 5 -6.69 10.99 2.95
C ILE A 5 -6.77 9.62 2.27
N LEU A 6 -7.53 8.71 2.87
CA LEU A 6 -7.83 7.40 2.28
C LEU A 6 -8.82 7.54 1.11
N GLY A 7 -8.33 8.09 0.00
CA GLY A 7 -9.08 8.24 -1.24
C GLY A 7 -10.49 8.78 -1.02
N ARG A 8 -11.47 8.17 -1.65
CA ARG A 8 -12.88 8.56 -1.58
C ARG A 8 -13.56 8.31 -0.23
N THR A 9 -12.90 7.63 0.71
CA THR A 9 -13.47 7.42 2.06
C THR A 9 -13.49 8.68 2.90
N GLY A 10 -12.62 9.66 2.60
CA GLY A 10 -12.46 10.89 3.37
C GLY A 10 -11.76 10.69 4.73
N LEU A 11 -11.39 9.46 5.10
CA LEU A 11 -10.69 9.16 6.35
C LEU A 11 -9.26 9.72 6.29
N LYS A 12 -8.83 10.37 7.37
CA LYS A 12 -7.47 10.92 7.50
C LYS A 12 -6.60 10.01 8.35
N VAL A 13 -5.58 9.42 7.73
CA VAL A 13 -4.67 8.45 8.38
C VAL A 13 -3.22 8.86 8.27
N GLY A 14 -2.40 8.40 9.22
CA GLY A 14 -0.95 8.51 9.11
C GLY A 14 -0.42 7.65 7.96
N ALA A 15 0.57 8.15 7.23
CA ALA A 15 1.23 7.40 6.16
C ALA A 15 1.89 6.10 6.69
N ILE A 16 2.31 6.11 7.95
CA ILE A 16 2.76 4.92 8.67
C ILE A 16 1.63 4.45 9.58
N ALA A 17 1.19 3.22 9.35
CA ALA A 17 0.15 2.50 10.07
C ALA A 17 0.72 1.22 10.68
N LEU A 18 -0.02 0.52 11.53
CA LEU A 18 0.40 -0.73 12.16
C LEU A 18 -0.38 -1.93 11.65
N GLY A 19 0.32 -2.90 11.12
CA GLY A 19 -0.14 -4.28 11.02
C GLY A 19 -0.01 -4.97 12.37
N CYS A 20 -1.12 -5.37 12.97
CA CYS A 20 -1.15 -5.79 14.37
C CYS A 20 -0.77 -7.26 14.61
N GLU A 21 -0.49 -8.05 13.57
CA GLU A 21 -0.08 -9.47 13.73
C GLU A 21 1.15 -9.64 14.63
N GLY A 22 2.11 -8.74 14.53
CA GLY A 22 3.34 -8.78 15.30
C GLY A 22 3.18 -8.66 16.83
N PHE A 23 1.95 -8.41 17.31
CA PHE A 23 1.64 -8.35 18.74
C PHE A 23 1.05 -9.68 19.28
N ALA A 24 0.98 -10.75 18.47
CA ALA A 24 0.32 -12.01 18.86
C ALA A 24 0.93 -12.67 20.10
N ASP A 25 2.24 -12.58 20.28
CA ASP A 25 2.96 -13.21 21.40
C ASP A 25 3.22 -12.24 22.57
N LYS A 26 2.55 -11.08 22.58
CA LYS A 26 2.74 -10.04 23.59
C LYS A 26 1.66 -10.07 24.65
N THR A 27 2.06 -9.73 25.88
CA THR A 27 1.12 -9.47 26.98
C THR A 27 0.30 -8.20 26.74
N ALA A 28 -0.85 -8.08 27.40
CA ALA A 28 -1.67 -6.88 27.33
C ALA A 28 -0.92 -5.59 27.74
N GLU A 29 0.00 -5.70 28.72
CA GLU A 29 0.82 -4.56 29.17
C GLU A 29 1.80 -4.10 28.08
N GLU A 30 2.49 -5.04 27.42
CA GLU A 30 3.41 -4.74 26.31
C GLU A 30 2.67 -4.12 25.12
N VAL A 31 1.53 -4.69 24.73
CA VAL A 31 0.67 -4.14 23.65
C VAL A 31 0.26 -2.72 24.02
N ARG A 32 -0.19 -2.48 25.25
CA ARG A 32 -0.59 -1.15 25.71
C ARG A 32 0.57 -0.15 25.67
N ALA A 33 1.77 -0.54 26.08
CA ALA A 33 2.95 0.31 26.05
C ALA A 33 3.35 0.70 24.62
N ASP A 34 3.28 -0.24 23.68
CA ASP A 34 3.55 -0.01 22.26
C ASP A 34 2.48 0.89 21.62
N PHE A 35 1.20 0.67 21.94
CA PHE A 35 0.11 1.54 21.49
C PHE A 35 0.20 2.95 22.07
N ASP A 36 0.57 3.10 23.35
CA ASP A 36 0.84 4.41 23.95
C ASP A 36 1.95 5.15 23.21
N PHE A 37 2.98 4.42 22.79
CA PHE A 37 4.05 4.97 21.99
C PHE A 37 3.58 5.36 20.58
N ALA A 38 2.84 4.47 19.90
CA ALA A 38 2.29 4.71 18.58
C ALA A 38 1.39 5.96 18.53
N ILE A 39 0.48 6.09 19.50
CA ILE A 39 -0.41 7.25 19.63
C ILE A 39 0.38 8.55 19.80
N ARG A 40 1.37 8.57 20.71
CA ARG A 40 2.20 9.76 20.95
C ARG A 40 2.96 10.22 19.71
N ASN A 41 3.23 9.30 18.78
CA ASN A 41 3.91 9.56 17.51
C ASN A 41 2.97 9.73 16.33
N GLY A 42 1.64 9.78 16.58
CA GLY A 42 0.64 10.12 15.58
C GLY A 42 0.18 8.96 14.70
N ILE A 43 0.49 7.70 15.04
CA ILE A 43 -0.10 6.54 14.38
C ILE A 43 -1.58 6.46 14.78
N ASN A 44 -2.47 6.42 13.79
CA ASN A 44 -3.91 6.37 13.98
C ASN A 44 -4.61 5.37 13.05
N PHE A 45 -3.87 4.49 12.39
CA PHE A 45 -4.45 3.48 11.50
C PHE A 45 -3.90 2.09 11.84
N LEU A 46 -4.82 1.13 12.01
CA LEU A 46 -4.54 -0.23 12.47
C LEU A 46 -5.14 -1.24 11.51
N ASP A 47 -4.38 -2.29 11.18
CA ASP A 47 -4.86 -3.46 10.48
C ASP A 47 -4.93 -4.67 11.42
N LEU A 48 -6.11 -5.32 11.45
CA LEU A 48 -6.40 -6.49 12.29
C LEU A 48 -6.93 -7.64 11.44
N TYR A 49 -6.07 -8.27 10.64
CA TYR A 49 -6.47 -9.48 9.92
C TYR A 49 -6.39 -10.72 10.80
N ALA A 50 -5.43 -10.76 11.73
CA ALA A 50 -5.23 -11.90 12.62
C ALA A 50 -6.45 -12.12 13.50
N SER A 51 -6.95 -13.38 13.50
CA SER A 51 -8.15 -13.78 14.22
C SER A 51 -7.89 -14.36 15.60
N ASN A 52 -6.63 -14.37 16.08
CA ASN A 52 -6.24 -14.83 17.42
C ASN A 52 -7.02 -14.08 18.50
N PRO A 53 -7.79 -14.77 19.36
CA PRO A 53 -8.64 -14.15 20.37
C PRO A 53 -7.88 -13.37 21.45
N GLU A 54 -6.71 -13.86 21.87
CA GLU A 54 -5.89 -13.18 22.87
C GLU A 54 -5.32 -11.88 22.33
N LEU A 55 -4.74 -11.90 21.12
CA LEU A 55 -4.28 -10.72 20.42
C LEU A 55 -5.37 -9.64 20.33
N ARG A 56 -6.58 -10.03 19.87
CA ARG A 56 -7.73 -9.11 19.76
C ARG A 56 -8.11 -8.52 21.11
N SER A 57 -8.12 -9.33 22.18
CA SER A 57 -8.41 -8.88 23.54
C SER A 57 -7.36 -7.90 24.07
N ASN A 58 -6.07 -8.18 23.84
CA ASN A 58 -4.96 -7.33 24.26
C ASN A 58 -5.00 -5.97 23.55
N ILE A 59 -5.31 -5.97 22.24
CA ILE A 59 -5.52 -4.75 21.47
C ILE A 59 -6.74 -3.98 21.99
N GLY A 60 -7.88 -4.65 22.25
CA GLY A 60 -9.06 -4.02 22.82
C GLY A 60 -8.79 -3.35 24.16
N ALA A 61 -8.05 -4.02 25.06
CA ALA A 61 -7.61 -3.42 26.31
C ALA A 61 -6.71 -2.19 26.10
N ALA A 62 -5.84 -2.24 25.09
CA ALA A 62 -5.00 -1.10 24.73
C ALA A 62 -5.80 0.07 24.11
N LEU A 63 -6.92 -0.19 23.47
CA LEU A 63 -7.81 0.82 22.87
C LEU A 63 -8.85 1.40 23.85
N ALA A 64 -9.03 0.81 25.02
CA ALA A 64 -10.06 1.22 25.98
C ALA A 64 -9.97 2.73 26.31
N GLY A 65 -11.09 3.45 26.10
CA GLY A 65 -11.22 4.90 26.32
C GLY A 65 -10.53 5.77 25.26
N ARG A 66 -10.10 5.19 24.12
CA ARG A 66 -9.41 5.93 23.05
C ARG A 66 -9.61 5.32 21.65
N ARG A 67 -10.61 4.42 21.51
CA ARG A 67 -10.97 3.75 20.25
C ARG A 67 -11.19 4.75 19.11
N GLU A 68 -11.81 5.87 19.40
CA GLU A 68 -12.13 6.92 18.44
C GLU A 68 -10.91 7.64 17.85
N LYS A 69 -9.72 7.44 18.42
CA LYS A 69 -8.47 7.99 17.87
C LYS A 69 -7.92 7.18 16.70
N PHE A 70 -8.52 6.02 16.42
CA PHE A 70 -8.03 5.11 15.41
C PHE A 70 -9.05 4.86 14.30
N VAL A 71 -8.55 4.82 13.09
CA VAL A 71 -9.16 4.13 11.96
C VAL A 71 -8.76 2.67 12.08
N ILE A 72 -9.73 1.76 12.14
CA ILE A 72 -9.48 0.33 12.25
C ILE A 72 -9.97 -0.39 11.01
N GLN A 73 -9.11 -1.23 10.47
CA GLN A 73 -9.39 -2.17 9.41
C GLN A 73 -9.52 -3.56 10.01
N GLY A 74 -10.75 -4.08 10.01
CA GLY A 74 -11.06 -5.42 10.51
C GLY A 74 -11.40 -6.36 9.37
N HIS A 75 -10.86 -7.59 9.39
CA HIS A 75 -11.02 -8.51 8.28
C HIS A 75 -12.24 -9.43 8.45
N LEU A 76 -13.07 -9.46 7.40
CA LEU A 76 -14.03 -10.51 7.12
C LEU A 76 -13.30 -11.72 6.52
N CYS A 77 -13.85 -12.91 6.66
CA CYS A 77 -13.28 -14.14 6.11
C CYS A 77 -11.99 -14.63 6.79
N SER A 78 -11.61 -14.06 7.92
CA SER A 78 -10.49 -14.47 8.77
C SER A 78 -11.06 -15.06 10.07
N VAL A 79 -10.88 -16.35 10.30
CA VAL A 79 -11.43 -17.07 11.46
C VAL A 79 -10.34 -17.76 12.26
N TRP A 80 -10.62 -18.09 13.54
CA TRP A 80 -9.74 -18.83 14.41
C TRP A 80 -10.38 -20.16 14.76
N GLU A 81 -9.86 -21.24 14.23
CA GLU A 81 -10.37 -22.59 14.47
C GLU A 81 -9.20 -23.54 14.77
N GLY A 82 -9.37 -24.44 15.72
CA GLY A 82 -8.34 -25.43 16.07
C GLY A 82 -7.02 -24.82 16.58
N GLY A 83 -7.07 -23.60 17.14
CA GLY A 83 -5.87 -22.91 17.64
C GLY A 83 -5.04 -22.21 16.55
N GLN A 84 -5.59 -22.02 15.38
CA GLN A 84 -4.90 -21.38 14.26
C GLN A 84 -5.81 -20.49 13.42
N TYR A 85 -5.19 -19.58 12.67
CA TYR A 85 -5.85 -18.80 11.65
C TYR A 85 -6.27 -19.68 10.46
N LEU A 86 -7.49 -19.44 9.95
CA LEU A 86 -7.99 -20.02 8.71
C LEU A 86 -8.74 -18.96 7.88
N ARG A 87 -8.65 -19.08 6.57
CA ARG A 87 -9.49 -18.32 5.63
C ARG A 87 -10.80 -19.07 5.39
N THR A 88 -11.92 -18.35 5.36
CA THR A 88 -13.24 -18.92 5.05
C THR A 88 -14.00 -18.08 4.03
N ARG A 89 -14.90 -18.72 3.27
CA ARG A 89 -15.95 -18.06 2.46
C ARG A 89 -17.35 -18.34 2.99
N ASP A 90 -17.45 -19.03 4.13
CA ASP A 90 -18.70 -19.22 4.85
C ASP A 90 -19.12 -17.90 5.53
N PRO A 91 -20.30 -17.34 5.17
CA PRO A 91 -20.73 -16.04 5.69
C PRO A 91 -21.09 -16.10 7.17
N GLU A 92 -21.55 -17.26 7.71
CA GLU A 92 -21.91 -17.41 9.12
C GLU A 92 -20.64 -17.42 9.99
N LYS A 93 -19.63 -18.19 9.56
CA LYS A 93 -18.32 -18.20 10.23
C LYS A 93 -17.63 -16.83 10.15
N SER A 94 -17.68 -16.19 8.99
CA SER A 94 -17.12 -14.86 8.79
C SER A 94 -17.80 -13.82 9.69
N LEU A 95 -19.14 -13.85 9.80
CA LEU A 95 -19.89 -12.97 10.67
C LEU A 95 -19.53 -13.21 12.15
N ALA A 96 -19.55 -14.47 12.60
CA ALA A 96 -19.23 -14.82 14.00
C ALA A 96 -17.82 -14.34 14.40
N ALA A 97 -16.82 -14.51 13.51
CA ALA A 97 -15.46 -14.05 13.74
C ALA A 97 -15.34 -12.51 13.73
N PHE A 98 -16.16 -11.82 12.94
CA PHE A 98 -16.22 -10.36 12.93
C PHE A 98 -16.93 -9.82 14.19
N GLU A 99 -17.96 -10.50 14.68
CA GLU A 99 -18.63 -10.16 15.95
C GLU A 99 -17.70 -10.35 17.14
N ASP A 100 -16.91 -11.45 17.16
CA ASP A 100 -15.86 -11.68 18.15
C ASP A 100 -14.80 -10.54 18.12
N LEU A 101 -14.40 -10.09 16.92
CA LEU A 101 -13.49 -8.95 16.78
C LEU A 101 -14.08 -7.71 17.46
N LEU A 102 -15.30 -7.31 17.12
CA LEU A 102 -15.92 -6.10 17.68
C LEU A 102 -16.08 -6.21 19.21
N ALA A 103 -16.53 -7.36 19.70
CA ALA A 103 -16.73 -7.60 21.12
C ALA A 103 -15.40 -7.48 21.90
N ARG A 104 -14.31 -8.07 21.38
CA ARG A 104 -12.99 -7.98 22.02
C ARG A 104 -12.36 -6.60 21.95
N LEU A 105 -12.61 -5.86 20.87
CA LEU A 105 -12.18 -4.47 20.76
C LEU A 105 -13.03 -3.50 21.60
N GLY A 106 -14.18 -3.95 22.14
CA GLY A 106 -15.10 -3.10 22.90
C GLY A 106 -15.72 -1.99 22.06
N THR A 107 -16.10 -2.29 20.81
CA THR A 107 -16.68 -1.33 19.85
C THR A 107 -17.81 -1.97 19.06
N ASP A 108 -18.71 -1.15 18.53
CA ASP A 108 -19.82 -1.59 17.70
C ASP A 108 -19.50 -1.56 16.20
N TYR A 109 -18.35 -0.96 15.82
CA TYR A 109 -17.98 -0.77 14.41
C TYR A 109 -16.47 -0.72 14.20
N VAL A 110 -16.08 -0.93 12.94
CA VAL A 110 -14.76 -0.54 12.40
C VAL A 110 -14.95 0.34 11.18
N GLU A 111 -13.95 1.12 10.82
CA GLU A 111 -14.02 1.99 9.65
C GLU A 111 -13.99 1.21 8.35
N ILE A 112 -13.17 0.17 8.25
CA ILE A 112 -13.00 -0.63 7.04
C ILE A 112 -13.25 -2.10 7.36
N GLY A 113 -14.25 -2.69 6.67
CA GLY A 113 -14.46 -4.14 6.62
C GLY A 113 -13.70 -4.71 5.43
N MET A 114 -12.57 -5.35 5.68
CA MET A 114 -11.68 -5.88 4.66
C MET A 114 -12.04 -7.32 4.31
N ILE A 115 -12.41 -7.59 3.05
CA ILE A 115 -12.58 -8.97 2.56
C ILE A 115 -11.20 -9.58 2.38
N HIS A 116 -10.89 -10.59 3.19
CA HIS A 116 -9.55 -11.10 3.34
C HIS A 116 -9.12 -12.06 2.23
N TYR A 117 -7.94 -11.79 1.66
CA TYR A 117 -7.14 -12.66 0.82
C TYR A 117 -7.89 -13.24 -0.38
N VAL A 118 -7.95 -12.47 -1.46
CA VAL A 118 -8.60 -12.84 -2.72
C VAL A 118 -7.57 -12.72 -3.84
N ASP A 119 -6.96 -13.84 -4.27
CA ASP A 119 -5.87 -13.86 -5.24
C ASP A 119 -6.21 -14.61 -6.53
N ALA A 120 -7.28 -15.43 -6.54
CA ALA A 120 -7.75 -16.13 -7.72
C ALA A 120 -9.01 -15.49 -8.29
N GLU A 121 -9.13 -15.44 -9.62
CA GLU A 121 -10.30 -14.88 -10.30
C GLU A 121 -11.60 -15.62 -9.94
N ALA A 122 -11.55 -16.95 -9.81
CA ALA A 122 -12.70 -17.74 -9.43
C ALA A 122 -13.19 -17.40 -8.00
N ASP A 123 -12.27 -17.21 -7.06
CA ASP A 123 -12.57 -16.79 -5.70
C ASP A 123 -13.15 -15.36 -5.66
N LEU A 124 -12.61 -14.45 -6.49
CA LEU A 124 -13.17 -13.10 -6.64
C LEU A 124 -14.62 -13.13 -7.10
N ARG A 125 -14.94 -13.93 -8.11
CA ARG A 125 -16.32 -14.07 -8.61
C ARG A 125 -17.24 -14.63 -7.53
N GLU A 126 -16.80 -15.67 -6.80
CA GLU A 126 -17.56 -16.21 -5.68
C GLU A 126 -17.80 -15.14 -4.58
N VAL A 127 -16.81 -14.34 -4.27
CA VAL A 127 -16.94 -13.22 -3.31
C VAL A 127 -17.92 -12.17 -3.80
N LEU A 128 -17.78 -11.70 -5.03
CA LEU A 128 -18.58 -10.58 -5.56
C LEU A 128 -20.06 -10.95 -5.75
N ASP A 129 -20.33 -12.11 -6.31
CA ASP A 129 -21.70 -12.57 -6.62
C ASP A 129 -22.33 -13.33 -5.44
N GLY A 130 -21.52 -13.71 -4.48
CA GLY A 130 -21.84 -14.62 -3.40
C GLY A 130 -22.32 -13.96 -2.10
N PRO A 131 -22.42 -14.77 -1.04
CA PRO A 131 -22.92 -14.34 0.25
C PRO A 131 -21.95 -13.41 1.01
N ILE A 132 -20.64 -13.44 0.71
CA ILE A 132 -19.65 -12.62 1.41
C ILE A 132 -19.83 -11.13 1.06
N MET A 133 -20.00 -10.78 -0.22
CA MET A 133 -20.27 -9.38 -0.59
C MET A 133 -21.61 -8.92 -0.02
N ARG A 134 -22.63 -9.76 -0.04
CA ARG A 134 -23.92 -9.43 0.60
C ARG A 134 -23.77 -9.21 2.11
N LEU A 135 -22.94 -9.99 2.78
CA LEU A 135 -22.61 -9.79 4.19
C LEU A 135 -21.92 -8.44 4.41
N ALA A 136 -20.88 -8.12 3.62
CA ALA A 136 -20.17 -6.84 3.73
C ALA A 136 -21.12 -5.64 3.50
N GLN A 137 -21.97 -5.70 2.47
CA GLN A 137 -22.97 -4.65 2.20
C GLN A 137 -23.99 -4.51 3.32
N ARG A 138 -24.46 -5.62 3.92
CA ARG A 138 -25.34 -5.61 5.08
C ARG A 138 -24.66 -4.95 6.28
N LEU A 139 -23.45 -5.37 6.64
CA LEU A 139 -22.68 -4.78 7.76
C LEU A 139 -22.45 -3.26 7.53
N ARG A 140 -22.25 -2.83 6.29
CA ARG A 140 -22.14 -1.42 5.95
C ARG A 140 -23.49 -0.69 6.16
N SER A 141 -24.60 -1.27 5.73
CA SER A 141 -25.93 -0.68 5.92
C SER A 141 -26.35 -0.60 7.41
N GLU A 142 -25.86 -1.54 8.23
CA GLU A 142 -26.05 -1.56 9.68
C GLU A 142 -25.09 -0.61 10.43
N GLY A 143 -24.13 0.02 9.73
CA GLY A 143 -23.11 0.90 10.32
C GLY A 143 -22.02 0.18 11.08
N ARG A 144 -21.92 -1.14 10.98
CA ARG A 144 -20.89 -1.96 11.64
C ARG A 144 -19.54 -1.89 10.92
N ILE A 145 -19.55 -1.61 9.62
CA ILE A 145 -18.41 -1.14 8.83
C ILE A 145 -18.84 0.12 8.09
N ARG A 146 -17.92 1.03 7.81
CA ARG A 146 -18.21 2.26 7.05
C ARG A 146 -17.86 2.12 5.58
N HIS A 147 -16.76 1.43 5.30
CA HIS A 147 -16.21 1.21 3.97
C HIS A 147 -15.92 -0.28 3.75
N ILE A 148 -15.96 -0.70 2.49
CA ILE A 148 -15.61 -2.07 2.10
C ILE A 148 -14.22 -2.05 1.49
N GLY A 149 -13.34 -2.87 2.04
CA GLY A 149 -12.02 -3.15 1.49
C GLY A 149 -11.89 -4.58 0.96
N LEU A 150 -10.82 -4.83 0.22
CA LEU A 150 -10.42 -6.17 -0.23
C LEU A 150 -8.91 -6.27 -0.17
N SER A 151 -8.37 -7.38 0.32
CA SER A 151 -6.94 -7.66 0.27
C SER A 151 -6.59 -8.68 -0.80
N SER A 152 -5.54 -8.37 -1.56
CA SER A 152 -5.01 -9.24 -2.62
C SER A 152 -3.51 -9.06 -2.80
N HIS A 153 -2.86 -10.10 -3.32
CA HIS A 153 -1.46 -10.07 -3.77
C HIS A 153 -1.36 -10.12 -5.30
N ASN A 154 -2.45 -10.52 -5.97
CA ASN A 154 -2.52 -10.64 -7.42
C ASN A 154 -3.04 -9.33 -8.06
N PRO A 155 -2.22 -8.60 -8.85
CA PRO A 155 -2.62 -7.31 -9.41
C PRO A 155 -3.79 -7.40 -10.38
N VAL A 156 -3.94 -8.50 -11.10
CA VAL A 156 -5.08 -8.70 -12.03
C VAL A 156 -6.38 -8.83 -11.25
N VAL A 157 -6.40 -9.66 -10.21
CA VAL A 157 -7.57 -9.87 -9.36
C VAL A 157 -7.93 -8.60 -8.58
N ALA A 158 -6.92 -7.91 -8.03
CA ALA A 158 -7.08 -6.63 -7.36
C ALA A 158 -7.68 -5.56 -8.30
N HIS A 159 -7.20 -5.49 -9.54
CA HIS A 159 -7.73 -4.58 -10.56
C HIS A 159 -9.18 -4.91 -10.93
N MET A 160 -9.50 -6.20 -11.11
CA MET A 160 -10.88 -6.63 -11.34
C MET A 160 -11.80 -6.22 -10.20
N ALA A 161 -11.39 -6.44 -8.94
CA ALA A 161 -12.14 -6.02 -7.76
C ALA A 161 -12.36 -4.50 -7.72
N ALA A 162 -11.30 -3.73 -7.93
CA ALA A 162 -11.34 -2.27 -7.95
C ALA A 162 -12.31 -1.72 -9.01
N ARG A 163 -12.34 -2.30 -10.20
CA ARG A 163 -13.25 -1.90 -11.30
C ARG A 163 -14.73 -2.09 -11.00
N THR A 164 -15.10 -2.90 -10.04
CA THR A 164 -16.52 -3.10 -9.67
C THR A 164 -17.19 -1.87 -9.07
N GLY A 165 -16.39 -0.93 -8.53
CA GLY A 165 -16.89 0.20 -7.76
C GLY A 165 -17.41 -0.15 -6.36
N LEU A 166 -17.34 -1.43 -5.95
CA LEU A 166 -17.80 -1.91 -4.65
C LEU A 166 -16.75 -1.74 -3.55
N ILE A 167 -15.47 -1.63 -3.94
CA ILE A 167 -14.32 -1.57 -3.04
C ILE A 167 -13.83 -0.13 -2.91
N ASP A 168 -13.74 0.37 -1.68
CA ASP A 168 -13.25 1.72 -1.36
C ASP A 168 -11.75 1.72 -1.02
N VAL A 169 -11.26 0.63 -0.43
CA VAL A 169 -9.89 0.45 0.04
C VAL A 169 -9.35 -0.88 -0.48
N LEU A 170 -8.16 -0.87 -1.03
CA LEU A 170 -7.45 -2.07 -1.48
C LEU A 170 -6.19 -2.25 -0.63
N MET A 171 -6.12 -3.35 0.14
CA MET A 171 -4.87 -3.78 0.76
C MET A 171 -4.07 -4.59 -0.25
N PHE A 172 -2.88 -4.10 -0.60
CA PHE A 172 -2.07 -4.72 -1.64
C PHE A 172 -0.60 -4.83 -1.25
N SER A 173 0.06 -5.89 -1.71
CA SER A 173 1.48 -6.11 -1.46
C SER A 173 2.35 -5.28 -2.40
N VAL A 174 3.09 -4.31 -1.84
CA VAL A 174 3.95 -3.38 -2.60
C VAL A 174 5.34 -3.33 -2.01
N ASN A 175 6.32 -3.73 -2.79
CA ASN A 175 7.74 -3.53 -2.54
C ASN A 175 8.52 -3.73 -3.84
N PRO A 176 9.80 -3.34 -3.93
CA PRO A 176 10.53 -3.38 -5.19
C PRO A 176 10.73 -4.81 -5.76
N CYS A 177 10.72 -5.85 -4.92
CA CYS A 177 10.83 -7.23 -5.41
C CYS A 177 9.52 -7.70 -6.05
N TYR A 178 8.42 -7.53 -5.32
CA TYR A 178 7.11 -7.99 -5.80
C TYR A 178 6.65 -7.24 -7.04
N ASP A 179 7.05 -5.96 -7.15
CA ASP A 179 6.70 -5.15 -8.31
C ASP A 179 7.34 -5.63 -9.63
N LEU A 180 8.41 -6.42 -9.55
CA LEU A 180 9.04 -7.06 -10.71
C LEU A 180 8.32 -8.34 -11.16
N LEU A 181 7.47 -8.94 -10.31
CA LEU A 181 6.91 -10.27 -10.56
C LEU A 181 5.59 -10.20 -11.31
N PRO A 182 5.36 -11.12 -12.26
CA PRO A 182 4.08 -11.25 -12.95
C PRO A 182 2.97 -11.67 -11.98
N PRO A 183 1.70 -11.47 -12.37
CA PRO A 183 0.55 -11.95 -11.62
C PRO A 183 0.62 -13.45 -11.33
N SER A 184 0.18 -13.84 -10.13
CA SER A 184 0.04 -15.25 -9.74
C SER A 184 -1.14 -15.42 -8.79
N ASP A 185 -1.86 -16.55 -8.92
CA ASP A 185 -2.88 -16.97 -7.96
C ASP A 185 -2.25 -17.62 -6.72
N ASP A 186 -0.97 -18.01 -6.83
CA ASP A 186 -0.18 -18.59 -5.77
C ASP A 186 0.72 -17.52 -5.13
N VAL A 187 0.39 -17.15 -3.90
CA VAL A 187 1.12 -16.12 -3.15
C VAL A 187 2.57 -16.52 -2.84
N ASP A 188 2.87 -17.82 -2.77
CA ASP A 188 4.22 -18.31 -2.46
C ASP A 188 5.22 -17.93 -3.54
N THR A 189 4.76 -17.64 -4.76
CA THR A 189 5.61 -17.10 -5.84
C THR A 189 6.26 -15.77 -5.50
N LEU A 190 5.71 -14.99 -4.56
CA LEU A 190 6.26 -13.69 -4.18
C LEU A 190 7.58 -13.79 -3.38
N TRP A 191 7.83 -14.93 -2.74
CA TRP A 191 9.05 -15.18 -1.94
C TRP A 191 9.83 -16.41 -2.33
N ALA A 192 9.40 -17.15 -3.38
CA ALA A 192 10.13 -18.28 -3.88
C ALA A 192 11.42 -17.85 -4.59
N ASP A 193 12.54 -18.46 -4.26
CA ASP A 193 13.85 -18.16 -4.86
C ASP A 193 13.84 -18.32 -6.39
N GLU A 194 13.07 -19.27 -6.90
CA GLU A 194 12.91 -19.53 -8.32
C GLU A 194 12.30 -18.33 -9.07
N SER A 195 11.45 -17.57 -8.43
CA SER A 195 10.85 -16.38 -9.02
C SER A 195 11.88 -15.30 -9.34
N TYR A 196 12.97 -15.26 -8.57
CA TYR A 196 14.08 -14.31 -8.71
C TYR A 196 15.31 -14.90 -9.40
N ALA A 197 15.23 -16.14 -9.90
CA ALA A 197 16.34 -16.80 -10.58
C ALA A 197 16.60 -16.27 -12.00
N ARG A 198 15.66 -15.52 -12.58
CA ARG A 198 15.72 -14.95 -13.94
C ARG A 198 15.95 -13.44 -13.92
N GLU A 199 16.30 -12.89 -15.06
CA GLU A 199 16.31 -11.44 -15.26
C GLU A 199 14.87 -10.89 -15.22
N LEU A 200 14.68 -9.82 -14.47
CA LEU A 200 13.40 -9.12 -14.31
C LEU A 200 13.62 -7.62 -14.57
N HIS A 201 12.74 -7.04 -15.35
CA HIS A 201 12.88 -5.66 -15.80
C HIS A 201 11.57 -4.89 -15.55
N ASN A 202 11.73 -3.72 -14.94
CA ASN A 202 10.65 -2.75 -14.69
C ASN A 202 9.54 -3.30 -13.76
N ILE A 203 8.65 -2.43 -13.37
CA ILE A 203 7.43 -2.81 -12.67
C ILE A 203 6.56 -3.62 -13.65
N ASP A 204 6.03 -4.74 -13.18
CA ASP A 204 5.11 -5.56 -13.99
C ASP A 204 3.95 -4.70 -14.50
N PRO A 205 3.57 -4.80 -15.79
CA PRO A 205 2.54 -3.95 -16.38
C PRO A 205 1.16 -4.03 -15.71
N GLU A 206 0.81 -5.19 -15.12
CA GLU A 206 -0.47 -5.33 -14.40
C GLU A 206 -0.44 -4.60 -13.06
N ARG A 207 0.72 -4.58 -12.37
CA ARG A 207 0.91 -3.80 -11.14
C ARG A 207 0.87 -2.31 -11.44
N GLN A 208 1.56 -1.87 -12.48
CA GLN A 208 1.54 -0.48 -12.92
C GLN A 208 0.11 -0.03 -13.25
N ARG A 209 -0.64 -0.83 -14.02
CA ARG A 209 -2.05 -0.56 -14.35
C ARG A 209 -2.93 -0.46 -13.10
N LEU A 210 -2.73 -1.34 -12.12
CA LEU A 210 -3.48 -1.30 -10.86
C LEU A 210 -3.23 0.00 -10.11
N TYR A 211 -1.97 0.41 -9.95
CA TYR A 211 -1.61 1.65 -9.25
C TYR A 211 -2.23 2.87 -9.91
N GLU A 212 -2.10 2.98 -11.23
CA GLU A 212 -2.65 4.08 -12.01
C GLU A 212 -4.18 4.11 -11.95
N PHE A 213 -4.83 2.94 -12.02
CA PHE A 213 -6.27 2.83 -11.90
C PHE A 213 -6.75 3.31 -10.53
N CYS A 214 -6.14 2.83 -9.45
CA CYS A 214 -6.51 3.18 -8.09
C CYS A 214 -6.36 4.68 -7.82
N GLU A 215 -5.22 5.28 -8.23
CA GLU A 215 -5.00 6.73 -8.12
C GLU A 215 -6.09 7.54 -8.84
N ARG A 216 -6.41 7.14 -10.07
CA ARG A 216 -7.39 7.84 -10.91
C ARG A 216 -8.81 7.77 -10.37
N GLU A 217 -9.22 6.59 -9.89
CA GLU A 217 -10.59 6.35 -9.42
C GLU A 217 -10.78 6.72 -7.95
N GLY A 218 -9.72 7.21 -7.29
CA GLY A 218 -9.75 7.53 -5.87
C GLY A 218 -9.94 6.32 -4.96
N ILE A 219 -9.65 5.10 -5.47
CA ILE A 219 -9.54 3.89 -4.67
C ILE A 219 -8.16 3.89 -4.05
N VAL A 220 -8.11 3.84 -2.73
CA VAL A 220 -6.83 3.94 -2.05
C VAL A 220 -6.18 2.57 -1.87
N ILE A 221 -4.86 2.55 -2.00
CA ILE A 221 -4.05 1.38 -1.63
C ILE A 221 -3.45 1.64 -0.25
N ASP A 222 -3.72 0.74 0.68
CA ASP A 222 -2.92 0.55 1.89
C ASP A 222 -2.00 -0.65 1.69
N VAL A 223 -0.73 -0.46 2.02
CA VAL A 223 0.31 -1.40 1.63
C VAL A 223 0.59 -2.43 2.71
N MET A 224 0.51 -3.71 2.35
CA MET A 224 1.09 -4.81 3.12
C MET A 224 2.42 -5.25 2.50
N LYS A 225 3.26 -5.94 3.27
CA LYS A 225 4.52 -6.57 2.81
C LYS A 225 5.58 -5.58 2.31
N ALA A 226 5.58 -4.32 2.75
CA ALA A 226 6.58 -3.33 2.33
C ALA A 226 8.03 -3.77 2.57
N TYR A 227 8.26 -4.61 3.56
CA TYR A 227 9.58 -5.17 3.90
C TYR A 227 9.86 -6.54 3.26
N GLY A 228 8.97 -7.05 2.38
CA GLY A 228 9.12 -8.38 1.77
C GLY A 228 9.14 -9.51 2.79
N GLY A 229 8.31 -9.45 3.86
CA GLY A 229 8.39 -10.41 4.96
C GLY A 229 9.60 -10.23 5.89
N GLY A 230 10.44 -9.24 5.64
CA GLY A 230 11.70 -8.98 6.32
C GLY A 230 12.93 -9.24 5.45
N ASP A 231 12.78 -9.92 4.33
CA ASP A 231 13.89 -10.30 3.45
C ASP A 231 14.61 -9.08 2.90
N LEU A 232 13.89 -8.04 2.52
CA LEU A 232 14.49 -6.79 2.04
C LEU A 232 15.40 -6.08 3.07
N LEU A 233 15.23 -6.37 4.35
CA LEU A 233 16.03 -5.80 5.44
C LEU A 233 17.26 -6.66 5.79
N SER A 234 17.43 -7.82 5.14
CA SER A 234 18.46 -8.82 5.45
C SER A 234 19.54 -8.86 4.38
N ASP A 235 20.82 -8.80 4.78
CA ASP A 235 21.96 -9.01 3.88
C ASP A 235 21.92 -10.41 3.23
N ALA A 236 21.45 -11.41 3.97
CA ALA A 236 21.45 -12.81 3.53
C ALA A 236 20.27 -13.16 2.62
N ASN A 237 19.10 -12.53 2.83
CA ASN A 237 17.87 -12.96 2.19
C ASN A 237 17.40 -11.99 1.09
N SER A 238 17.93 -10.76 1.05
CA SER A 238 17.51 -9.78 0.04
C SER A 238 17.82 -10.31 -1.37
N PRO A 239 16.81 -10.42 -2.25
CA PRO A 239 17.04 -10.82 -3.64
C PRO A 239 18.00 -9.90 -4.39
N PHE A 240 18.22 -8.69 -3.88
CA PHE A 240 19.15 -7.70 -4.44
C PHE A 240 20.61 -7.90 -4.00
N GLY A 241 20.91 -8.92 -3.14
CA GLY A 241 22.24 -9.17 -2.60
C GLY A 241 22.74 -8.07 -1.65
N ARG A 242 21.87 -7.19 -1.22
CA ARG A 242 22.11 -6.10 -0.25
C ARG A 242 20.78 -5.69 0.41
N PRO A 243 20.81 -5.27 1.70
CA PRO A 243 19.59 -4.86 2.39
C PRO A 243 19.17 -3.45 1.98
N MET A 244 17.89 -3.21 2.12
CA MET A 244 17.32 -1.86 2.19
C MET A 244 17.08 -1.48 3.66
N THR A 245 17.04 -0.19 3.96
CA THR A 245 16.60 0.27 5.26
C THR A 245 15.07 0.28 5.36
N PRO A 246 14.48 0.22 6.57
CA PRO A 246 13.04 0.38 6.73
C PRO A 246 12.50 1.68 6.08
N VAL A 247 13.25 2.77 6.19
CA VAL A 247 12.91 4.06 5.59
C VAL A 247 12.84 3.97 4.06
N GLN A 248 13.80 3.31 3.43
CA GLN A 248 13.84 3.12 1.98
C GLN A 248 12.68 2.24 1.48
N CYS A 249 12.36 1.17 2.19
CA CYS A 249 11.22 0.31 1.84
C CYS A 249 9.89 1.08 1.94
N LEU A 250 9.71 1.88 2.98
CA LEU A 250 8.51 2.70 3.17
C LEU A 250 8.40 3.79 2.11
N GLU A 251 9.51 4.47 1.80
CA GLU A 251 9.54 5.50 0.74
C GLU A 251 9.20 4.89 -0.63
N TYR A 252 9.77 3.74 -0.96
CA TYR A 252 9.41 3.04 -2.19
C TYR A 252 7.90 2.84 -2.30
N ALA A 253 7.28 2.28 -1.28
CA ALA A 253 5.86 1.98 -1.28
C ALA A 253 5.00 3.27 -1.32
N LEU A 254 5.32 4.27 -0.50
CA LEU A 254 4.55 5.50 -0.37
C LEU A 254 4.64 6.43 -1.58
N THR A 255 5.60 6.20 -2.49
CA THR A 255 5.72 6.95 -3.75
C THR A 255 4.94 6.32 -4.91
N ARG A 256 4.40 5.09 -4.74
CA ARG A 256 3.57 4.47 -5.80
C ARG A 256 2.23 5.19 -5.93
N PRO A 257 1.69 5.33 -7.17
CA PRO A 257 0.37 5.93 -7.37
C PRO A 257 -0.72 5.20 -6.58
N GLY A 258 -1.67 5.92 -6.03
CA GLY A 258 -2.79 5.36 -5.27
C GLY A 258 -2.48 4.96 -3.83
N VAL A 259 -1.21 4.95 -3.42
CA VAL A 259 -0.81 4.54 -2.07
C VAL A 259 -0.97 5.70 -1.07
N ALA A 260 -1.74 5.45 0.00
CA ALA A 260 -1.90 6.41 1.09
C ALA A 260 -1.18 6.02 2.38
N ALA A 261 -1.11 4.74 2.70
CA ALA A 261 -0.51 4.28 3.95
C ALA A 261 0.22 2.95 3.77
N VAL A 262 1.17 2.69 4.68
CA VAL A 262 1.84 1.40 4.78
C VAL A 262 1.54 0.79 6.14
N MET A 263 1.00 -0.43 6.13
CA MET A 263 0.82 -1.26 7.31
C MET A 263 2.16 -1.88 7.69
N ALA A 264 2.93 -1.14 8.50
CA ALA A 264 4.21 -1.63 8.97
C ALA A 264 4.00 -2.82 9.91
N GLY A 265 4.53 -3.97 9.54
CA GLY A 265 4.56 -5.15 10.38
C GLY A 265 5.66 -4.97 11.44
N CYS A 266 5.27 -4.64 12.68
CA CYS A 266 6.19 -4.38 13.78
C CYS A 266 5.95 -5.38 14.90
N ARG A 267 7.03 -6.01 15.39
CA ARG A 267 7.01 -6.95 16.51
C ARG A 267 7.52 -6.33 17.81
N SER A 268 8.14 -5.17 17.72
CA SER A 268 8.76 -4.50 18.85
C SER A 268 8.65 -2.99 18.74
N ARG A 269 8.83 -2.32 19.87
CA ARG A 269 8.94 -0.87 19.92
C ARG A 269 10.06 -0.34 19.01
N ALA A 270 11.20 -1.02 18.97
CA ALA A 270 12.31 -0.62 18.11
C ALA A 270 11.96 -0.65 16.62
N GLU A 271 11.14 -1.63 16.21
CA GLU A 271 10.66 -1.70 14.82
C GLU A 271 9.62 -0.60 14.53
N ILE A 272 8.77 -0.24 15.50
CA ILE A 272 7.86 0.92 15.37
C ILE A 272 8.67 2.21 15.25
N GLU A 273 9.72 2.39 16.06
CA GLU A 273 10.63 3.53 15.97
C GLU A 273 11.34 3.60 14.62
N ALA A 274 11.81 2.46 14.11
CA ALA A 274 12.45 2.36 12.81
C ALA A 274 11.49 2.71 11.64
N ALA A 275 10.23 2.31 11.72
CA ALA A 275 9.22 2.72 10.74
C ALA A 275 8.91 4.22 10.84
N LEU A 276 8.76 4.75 12.04
CA LEU A 276 8.49 6.16 12.29
C LEU A 276 9.66 7.07 11.91
N ALA A 277 10.89 6.55 11.84
CA ALA A 277 12.05 7.31 11.36
C ALA A 277 11.82 7.89 9.94
N TRP A 278 10.98 7.25 9.13
CA TRP A 278 10.57 7.77 7.83
C TRP A 278 9.99 9.19 7.92
N CYS A 279 9.24 9.50 8.98
CA CYS A 279 8.58 10.81 9.13
C CYS A 279 9.55 11.99 9.23
N SER A 280 10.77 11.76 9.72
CA SER A 280 11.81 12.78 9.88
C SER A 280 13.05 12.55 9.01
N ALA A 281 13.02 11.50 8.20
CA ALA A 281 14.14 11.13 7.33
C ALA A 281 14.43 12.20 6.29
N THR A 282 15.71 12.45 6.07
CA THR A 282 16.21 13.31 4.99
C THR A 282 15.98 12.67 3.62
N ALA A 283 16.06 13.45 2.55
CA ALA A 283 15.98 12.92 1.18
C ALA A 283 17.05 11.84 0.91
N ALA A 284 18.24 11.98 1.48
CA ALA A 284 19.31 10.99 1.34
C ALA A 284 19.01 9.66 2.06
N GLU A 285 18.37 9.70 3.23
CA GLU A 285 17.97 8.49 3.96
C GLU A 285 16.78 7.78 3.30
N ARG A 286 15.90 8.53 2.63
CA ARG A 286 14.77 7.99 1.85
C ARG A 286 15.20 7.42 0.51
N ASP A 287 16.40 7.78 0.02
CA ASP A 287 16.88 7.35 -1.27
C ASP A 287 17.10 5.83 -1.33
N TYR A 288 16.19 5.16 -2.02
CA TYR A 288 16.26 3.72 -2.29
C TYR A 288 16.94 3.38 -3.62
N THR A 289 17.27 4.39 -4.43
CA THR A 289 17.81 4.15 -5.79
C THR A 289 19.16 3.48 -5.76
N GLY A 290 20.00 3.81 -4.77
CA GLY A 290 21.29 3.13 -4.55
C GLY A 290 21.15 1.64 -4.28
N ALA A 291 20.01 1.19 -3.71
CA ALA A 291 19.74 -0.24 -3.50
C ALA A 291 19.24 -0.93 -4.77
N LEU A 292 18.66 -0.20 -5.71
CA LEU A 292 18.01 -0.76 -6.91
C LEU A 292 18.80 -0.54 -8.20
N ALA A 293 19.68 0.46 -8.26
CA ALA A 293 20.46 0.75 -9.46
C ALA A 293 21.66 -0.17 -9.60
N GLY A 294 22.00 -0.54 -10.85
CA GLY A 294 23.21 -1.28 -11.18
C GLY A 294 23.20 -2.74 -10.71
N LEU A 295 22.01 -3.34 -10.62
CA LEU A 295 21.88 -4.77 -10.34
C LEU A 295 21.98 -5.59 -11.63
N ASP A 296 22.70 -6.71 -11.60
CA ASP A 296 22.94 -7.53 -12.79
C ASP A 296 21.64 -8.21 -13.31
N LYS A 297 20.76 -8.62 -12.42
CA LYS A 297 19.55 -9.38 -12.75
C LYS A 297 18.27 -8.54 -12.77
N PHE A 298 18.29 -7.36 -12.18
CA PHE A 298 17.08 -6.54 -11.99
C PHE A 298 17.34 -5.15 -12.52
N SER A 299 16.43 -4.62 -13.34
CA SER A 299 16.58 -3.31 -13.95
C SER A 299 15.26 -2.56 -13.99
N TRP A 300 15.30 -1.27 -13.67
CA TRP A 300 14.22 -0.30 -13.87
C TRP A 300 14.63 0.74 -14.91
N GLU A 301 15.53 0.40 -15.82
CA GLU A 301 16.02 1.32 -16.84
C GLU A 301 14.88 1.88 -17.71
N GLY A 302 14.89 3.18 -17.91
CA GLY A 302 13.86 3.89 -18.66
C GLY A 302 12.52 4.08 -17.94
N HIS A 303 12.35 3.50 -16.74
CA HIS A 303 11.10 3.60 -15.97
C HIS A 303 11.20 4.65 -14.86
N CYS A 304 10.21 5.57 -14.79
CA CYS A 304 10.18 6.57 -13.73
C CYS A 304 9.72 5.94 -12.41
N MET A 305 10.65 5.89 -11.44
CA MET A 305 10.42 5.33 -10.10
C MET A 305 9.89 6.36 -9.10
N TYR A 306 9.61 7.59 -9.53
CA TYR A 306 9.14 8.72 -8.70
C TYR A 306 10.07 9.05 -7.52
N CYS A 307 11.34 8.75 -7.63
CA CYS A 307 12.35 8.87 -6.57
C CYS A 307 12.81 10.31 -6.29
N GLY A 308 12.48 11.27 -7.16
CA GLY A 308 12.80 12.68 -6.97
C GLY A 308 14.22 13.12 -7.32
N HIS A 309 15.12 12.25 -7.80
CA HIS A 309 16.52 12.61 -8.16
C HIS A 309 16.64 13.63 -9.28
N CYS A 310 15.62 13.77 -10.11
CA CYS A 310 15.53 14.82 -11.12
C CYS A 310 15.45 16.24 -10.53
N ALA A 311 15.13 16.38 -9.26
CA ALA A 311 15.13 17.68 -8.57
C ALA A 311 16.56 18.12 -8.15
N PRO A 312 16.78 19.44 -7.96
CA PRO A 312 15.88 20.53 -8.31
C PRO A 312 15.89 20.82 -9.83
N CYS A 313 14.71 21.07 -10.39
CA CYS A 313 14.59 21.55 -11.76
C CYS A 313 15.03 23.00 -11.87
N SER A 314 15.70 23.37 -12.96
CA SER A 314 16.20 24.74 -13.19
C SER A 314 15.09 25.79 -13.29
N VAL A 315 13.87 25.35 -13.67
CA VAL A 315 12.68 26.21 -13.80
C VAL A 315 11.58 25.83 -12.79
N GLY A 316 11.89 25.00 -11.79
CA GLY A 316 11.00 24.70 -10.68
C GLY A 316 9.97 23.60 -10.92
N ILE A 317 10.00 22.88 -12.05
CA ILE A 317 9.06 21.79 -12.34
C ILE A 317 9.24 20.65 -11.34
N ASP A 318 8.15 20.18 -10.74
CA ASP A 318 8.08 18.88 -10.07
C ASP A 318 8.03 17.76 -11.13
N ILE A 319 9.21 17.34 -11.56
CA ILE A 319 9.37 16.35 -12.64
C ILE A 319 8.79 15.00 -12.26
N ALA A 320 8.92 14.57 -11.00
CA ALA A 320 8.36 13.29 -10.53
C ALA A 320 6.83 13.34 -10.56
N GLY A 321 6.23 14.43 -10.12
CA GLY A 321 4.79 14.67 -10.18
C GLY A 321 4.28 14.74 -11.62
N VAL A 322 4.96 15.47 -12.51
CA VAL A 322 4.60 15.51 -13.94
C VAL A 322 4.66 14.12 -14.57
N ASN A 323 5.72 13.34 -14.33
CA ASN A 323 5.81 11.96 -14.83
C ASN A 323 4.68 11.08 -14.29
N LYS A 324 4.32 11.22 -13.01
CA LYS A 324 3.19 10.50 -12.42
C LYS A 324 1.90 10.79 -13.21
N TYR A 325 1.55 12.06 -13.39
CA TYR A 325 0.33 12.42 -14.11
C TYR A 325 0.40 12.04 -15.61
N TYR A 326 1.55 12.15 -16.23
CA TYR A 326 1.75 11.69 -17.60
C TYR A 326 1.50 10.18 -17.73
N ASN A 327 2.08 9.36 -16.85
CA ASN A 327 1.88 7.91 -16.83
C ASN A 327 0.41 7.54 -16.65
N LEU A 328 -0.32 8.27 -15.78
CA LEU A 328 -1.78 8.06 -15.61
C LEU A 328 -2.57 8.27 -16.91
N THR A 329 -2.02 8.97 -17.89
CA THR A 329 -2.68 9.22 -19.20
C THR A 329 -2.32 8.19 -20.27
N LEU A 330 -1.29 7.38 -20.09
CA LEU A 330 -0.80 6.45 -21.14
C LEU A 330 -1.77 5.30 -21.40
N ALA A 331 -2.48 4.85 -20.40
CA ALA A 331 -3.41 3.74 -20.49
C ALA A 331 -4.82 4.13 -20.99
N GLN A 332 -5.02 5.39 -21.46
CA GLN A 332 -6.36 5.92 -21.72
C GLN A 332 -6.47 6.70 -23.02
N HIS A 333 -7.63 6.61 -23.67
CA HIS A 333 -7.96 7.43 -24.83
C HIS A 333 -8.29 8.87 -24.45
N GLU A 334 -8.89 9.10 -23.27
CA GLU A 334 -9.21 10.42 -22.72
C GLU A 334 -8.59 10.60 -21.33
N ILE A 335 -8.15 11.83 -21.04
CA ILE A 335 -7.58 12.16 -19.74
C ILE A 335 -8.73 12.45 -18.78
N PRO A 336 -8.84 11.72 -17.64
CA PRO A 336 -9.86 12.00 -16.62
C PRO A 336 -9.75 13.44 -16.11
N GLU A 337 -10.90 14.06 -15.83
CA GLU A 337 -10.94 15.44 -15.36
C GLU A 337 -10.16 15.63 -14.04
N THR A 338 -10.24 14.66 -13.14
CA THR A 338 -9.48 14.69 -11.87
C THR A 338 -7.97 14.73 -12.08
N VAL A 339 -7.45 13.97 -13.07
CA VAL A 339 -6.01 13.99 -13.41
C VAL A 339 -5.64 15.33 -14.02
N ARG A 340 -6.51 15.92 -14.88
CA ARG A 340 -6.32 17.27 -15.42
C ARG A 340 -6.28 18.33 -14.33
N GLU A 341 -7.22 18.27 -13.39
CA GLU A 341 -7.29 19.21 -12.28
C GLU A 341 -6.06 19.15 -11.39
N HIS A 342 -5.62 17.93 -11.01
CA HIS A 342 -4.43 17.76 -10.21
C HIS A 342 -3.18 18.23 -10.93
N TYR A 343 -3.02 17.93 -12.23
CA TYR A 343 -1.93 18.43 -13.02
C TYR A 343 -1.93 19.97 -13.08
N ARG A 344 -3.10 20.58 -13.29
CA ARG A 344 -3.28 22.04 -13.32
C ARG A 344 -2.88 22.75 -12.03
N LEU A 345 -2.99 22.06 -10.89
CA LEU A 345 -2.62 22.59 -9.57
C LEU A 345 -1.11 22.56 -9.31
N LEU A 346 -0.32 21.94 -10.17
CA LEU A 346 1.13 22.01 -10.06
C LEU A 346 1.60 23.46 -10.24
N PRO A 347 2.56 23.94 -9.44
CA PRO A 347 3.05 25.31 -9.53
C PRO A 347 3.78 25.61 -10.84
N HIS A 348 4.36 24.58 -11.49
CA HIS A 348 5.05 24.65 -12.78
C HIS A 348 4.67 23.46 -13.65
N HIS A 349 4.49 23.68 -14.93
CA HIS A 349 4.02 22.69 -15.89
C HIS A 349 5.11 22.21 -16.86
N ALA A 350 4.83 21.10 -17.54
CA ALA A 350 5.79 20.48 -18.47
C ALA A 350 6.20 21.40 -19.62
N SER A 351 5.30 22.30 -20.08
CA SER A 351 5.60 23.29 -21.15
C SER A 351 6.68 24.29 -20.79
N GLU A 352 6.96 24.49 -19.51
CA GLU A 352 8.02 25.36 -19.01
C GLU A 352 9.43 24.72 -19.12
N CYS A 353 9.51 23.45 -19.56
CA CYS A 353 10.77 22.74 -19.68
C CYS A 353 11.70 23.36 -20.73
N ILE A 354 12.85 23.81 -20.30
CA ILE A 354 13.90 24.42 -21.17
C ILE A 354 14.86 23.38 -21.75
N ALA A 355 14.59 22.09 -21.59
CA ALA A 355 15.40 20.98 -22.10
C ALA A 355 16.90 21.05 -21.74
N CYS A 356 17.25 21.52 -20.53
CA CYS A 356 18.63 21.68 -20.09
C CYS A 356 19.36 20.36 -19.77
N GLY A 357 18.66 19.23 -19.71
CA GLY A 357 19.19 17.87 -19.49
C GLY A 357 19.72 17.59 -18.07
N ARG A 358 19.57 18.51 -17.11
CA ARG A 358 20.04 18.30 -15.73
C ARG A 358 19.36 17.12 -15.07
N CYS A 359 18.04 17.01 -15.23
CA CYS A 359 17.22 15.95 -14.66
C CYS A 359 17.60 14.56 -15.19
N GLU A 360 17.91 14.44 -16.48
CA GLU A 360 18.33 13.18 -17.10
C GLU A 360 19.70 12.73 -16.60
N ARG A 361 20.65 13.68 -16.47
CA ARG A 361 21.98 13.36 -15.90
C ARG A 361 21.90 12.91 -14.43
N ASN A 362 20.89 13.36 -13.70
CA ASN A 362 20.67 12.99 -12.31
C ASN A 362 19.82 11.72 -12.16
N CYS A 363 19.17 11.26 -13.24
CA CYS A 363 18.27 10.11 -13.18
C CYS A 363 19.06 8.80 -13.07
N PRO A 364 18.94 8.06 -11.97
CA PRO A 364 19.66 6.79 -11.81
C PRO A 364 19.09 5.66 -12.69
N PHE A 365 17.92 5.89 -13.33
CA PHE A 365 17.22 4.92 -14.16
C PHE A 365 17.19 5.30 -15.65
N GLY A 366 17.91 6.32 -16.07
CA GLY A 366 18.06 6.68 -17.48
C GLY A 366 16.76 7.06 -18.20
N VAL A 367 15.80 7.65 -17.49
CA VAL A 367 14.48 8.04 -18.07
C VAL A 367 14.68 9.19 -19.06
N ASP A 368 14.06 9.11 -20.26
CA ASP A 368 13.94 10.23 -21.22
C ASP A 368 12.96 11.30 -20.69
N ILE A 369 13.43 12.06 -19.71
CA ILE A 369 12.62 13.05 -19.00
C ILE A 369 12.20 14.19 -19.92
N ILE A 370 13.10 14.66 -20.79
CA ILE A 370 12.80 15.75 -21.73
C ILE A 370 11.73 15.31 -22.73
N GLY A 371 11.82 14.08 -23.21
CA GLY A 371 10.77 13.48 -24.04
C GLY A 371 9.43 13.42 -23.31
N HIS A 372 9.43 12.96 -22.06
CA HIS A 372 8.21 12.91 -21.23
C HIS A 372 7.62 14.31 -20.98
N MET A 373 8.44 15.34 -20.73
CA MET A 373 7.93 16.72 -20.58
C MET A 373 7.25 17.21 -21.86
N ARG A 374 7.81 16.96 -23.02
CA ARG A 374 7.18 17.32 -24.31
C ARG A 374 5.84 16.62 -24.53
N LEU A 375 5.80 15.32 -24.23
CA LEU A 375 4.58 14.53 -24.36
C LEU A 375 3.51 14.95 -23.35
N ALA A 376 3.89 15.21 -22.10
CA ALA A 376 3.00 15.72 -21.07
C ALA A 376 2.41 17.08 -21.45
N ALA A 377 3.26 18.04 -21.90
CA ALA A 377 2.81 19.35 -22.37
C ALA A 377 1.81 19.22 -23.53
N ALA A 378 2.07 18.35 -24.50
CA ALA A 378 1.15 18.10 -25.61
C ALA A 378 -0.18 17.49 -25.15
N LYS A 379 -0.16 16.58 -24.16
CA LYS A 379 -1.36 15.91 -23.64
C LYS A 379 -2.23 16.81 -22.76
N PHE A 380 -1.62 17.59 -21.88
CA PHE A 380 -2.33 18.46 -20.96
C PHE A 380 -2.64 19.84 -21.52
N GLY A 381 -1.90 20.28 -22.57
CA GLY A 381 -2.10 21.54 -23.25
C GLY A 381 -1.30 22.71 -22.65
N TYR A 382 -0.47 22.45 -21.66
CA TYR A 382 0.43 23.43 -21.01
C TYR A 382 1.55 22.76 -20.20
#